data_8f738b5f65d83d1a2a9afbd065580b2a
#
_entry.id   8f738b5f65d83d1a2a9afbd065580b2a
#
_cell.length_a   1.000
_cell.length_b   1.000
_cell.length_c   1.000
_cell.angle_alpha   90.00
_cell.angle_beta   90.00
_cell.angle_gamma   90.00
#
_symmetry.space_group_name_H-M   'P 1'
#
loop_
_entity.id
_entity.type
_entity.pdbx_description
1 polymer ?
#
loop_
_entity_poly.entity_id
_entity_poly.type
_entity_poly.pdbx_seq_one_letter_code
_entity_poly.pdbx_strand_id
1 'polypeptide(L)'
;LLVLDEPVQGVDYTGEIALYELIKKISDTLNCGILLISHDLHTVMTATDHVVCLNGHVCCSGTPMDVAKNNEYKTLFGEQASQILSVYEHKHDHVHSDEGNIKKN
;
A
#
# COMPACT_ATOMS: atom_id res chain seq x y z
N LEU A 1 10.03 0.78 -17.45
CA LEU A 1 8.81 0.58 -16.69
C LEU A 1 8.39 -0.88 -16.71
N LEU A 2 8.18 -1.44 -15.54
CA LEU A 2 7.70 -2.82 -15.39
C LEU A 2 6.23 -2.78 -14.99
N VAL A 3 5.37 -3.49 -15.71
CA VAL A 3 3.93 -3.56 -15.43
C VAL A 3 3.60 -4.94 -14.89
N LEU A 4 2.99 -5.00 -13.70
CA LEU A 4 2.62 -6.23 -13.04
C LEU A 4 1.12 -6.22 -12.75
N ASP A 5 0.40 -7.22 -13.29
CA ASP A 5 -1.05 -7.34 -13.14
C ASP A 5 -1.37 -8.50 -12.22
N GLU A 6 -1.85 -8.20 -11.01
CA GLU A 6 -2.18 -9.18 -9.99
C GLU A 6 -1.06 -10.18 -9.72
N PRO A 7 0.17 -9.71 -9.44
CA PRO A 7 1.34 -10.61 -9.42
C PRO A 7 1.34 -11.62 -8.28
N VAL A 8 0.56 -11.39 -7.22
CA VAL A 8 0.52 -12.30 -6.06
C VAL A 8 -0.75 -13.12 -5.98
N GLN A 9 -1.60 -13.06 -7.00
CA GLN A 9 -2.84 -13.84 -7.01
C GLN A 9 -2.50 -15.32 -6.91
N GLY A 10 -3.08 -16.01 -5.93
CA GLY A 10 -2.85 -17.43 -5.72
C GLY A 10 -1.56 -17.77 -4.97
N VAL A 11 -0.81 -16.78 -4.53
CA VAL A 11 0.45 -16.98 -3.79
C VAL A 11 0.15 -16.85 -2.30
N ASP A 12 0.79 -17.68 -1.47
CA ASP A 12 0.59 -17.60 -0.03
C ASP A 12 1.28 -16.36 0.55
N TYR A 13 1.01 -16.08 1.82
CA TYR A 13 1.50 -14.87 2.48
C TYR A 13 3.03 -14.76 2.45
N THR A 14 3.72 -15.86 2.73
CA THR A 14 5.20 -15.87 2.74
C THR A 14 5.76 -15.61 1.34
N GLY A 15 5.17 -16.25 0.34
CA GLY A 15 5.56 -16.04 -1.05
C GLY A 15 5.27 -14.64 -1.53
N GLU A 16 4.16 -14.04 -1.08
CA GLU A 16 3.80 -12.68 -1.39
C GLU A 16 4.87 -11.69 -0.90
N ILE A 17 5.29 -11.83 0.35
CA ILE A 17 6.32 -10.97 0.92
C ILE A 17 7.63 -11.10 0.13
N ALA A 18 8.04 -12.32 -0.17
CA ALA A 18 9.26 -12.58 -0.93
C ALA A 18 9.19 -11.95 -2.32
N LEU A 19 8.03 -12.05 -2.96
CA LEU A 19 7.85 -11.49 -4.30
C LEU A 19 7.96 -9.96 -4.29
N TYR A 20 7.34 -9.30 -3.30
CA TYR A 20 7.41 -7.84 -3.23
C TYR A 20 8.80 -7.34 -2.89
N GLU A 21 9.54 -8.08 -2.06
CA GLU A 21 10.93 -7.75 -1.80
C GLU A 21 11.77 -7.85 -3.08
N LEU A 22 11.54 -8.87 -3.87
CA LEU A 22 12.21 -9.05 -5.16
C LEU A 22 11.88 -7.93 -6.12
N ILE A 23 10.62 -7.54 -6.22
CA ILE A 23 10.16 -6.46 -7.08
C ILE A 23 10.84 -5.15 -6.70
N LYS A 24 10.91 -4.86 -5.41
CA LYS A 24 11.56 -3.65 -4.93
C LYS A 24 13.05 -3.67 -5.27
N LYS A 25 13.70 -4.80 -5.11
CA LYS A 25 15.10 -4.96 -5.43
C LYS A 25 15.37 -4.74 -6.92
N ILE A 26 14.49 -5.26 -7.78
CA ILE A 26 14.60 -5.07 -9.22
C ILE A 26 14.44 -3.59 -9.57
N SER A 27 13.47 -2.93 -8.98
CA SER A 27 13.24 -1.51 -9.21
C SER A 27 14.47 -0.68 -8.83
N ASP A 28 15.04 -0.96 -7.66
CA ASP A 28 16.21 -0.23 -7.18
C ASP A 28 17.44 -0.52 -8.03
N THR A 29 17.65 -1.78 -8.40
CA THR A 29 18.84 -2.19 -9.15
C THR A 29 18.82 -1.65 -10.59
N LEU A 30 17.66 -1.71 -11.23
CA LEU A 30 17.51 -1.28 -12.62
C LEU A 30 17.09 0.18 -12.73
N ASN A 31 16.81 0.82 -11.61
CA ASN A 31 16.32 2.20 -11.57
C ASN A 31 15.11 2.38 -12.48
N CYS A 32 14.15 1.47 -12.41
CA CYS A 32 12.96 1.52 -13.24
C CYS A 32 11.71 1.66 -12.38
N GLY A 33 10.70 2.33 -12.93
CA GLY A 33 9.41 2.45 -12.29
C GLY A 33 8.62 1.15 -12.41
N ILE A 34 7.73 0.90 -11.45
CA ILE A 34 6.86 -0.27 -11.45
C ILE A 34 5.42 0.20 -11.36
N LEU A 35 4.59 -0.31 -12.27
CA LEU A 35 3.14 -0.13 -12.21
C LEU A 35 2.53 -1.45 -11.74
N LEU A 36 1.95 -1.44 -10.55
CA LEU A 36 1.31 -2.60 -9.96
C LEU A 36 -0.20 -2.46 -10.05
N ILE A 37 -0.86 -3.44 -10.67
CA ILE A 37 -2.31 -3.47 -10.78
C ILE A 37 -2.82 -4.54 -9.83
N SER A 38 -3.67 -4.17 -8.88
CA SER A 38 -4.17 -5.10 -7.88
C SER A 38 -5.47 -4.59 -7.27
N HIS A 39 -6.30 -5.52 -6.81
CA HIS A 39 -7.48 -5.20 -6.01
C HIS A 39 -7.26 -5.58 -4.54
N ASP A 40 -6.06 -5.99 -4.18
CA ASP A 40 -5.71 -6.28 -2.79
C ASP A 40 -5.28 -4.99 -2.11
N LEU A 41 -6.19 -4.39 -1.35
CA LEU A 41 -5.96 -3.10 -0.70
C LEU A 41 -4.77 -3.11 0.23
N HIS A 42 -4.58 -4.18 0.99
CA HIS A 42 -3.46 -4.25 1.93
C HIS A 42 -2.13 -4.10 1.20
N THR A 43 -1.96 -4.85 0.12
CA THR A 43 -0.76 -4.78 -0.70
C THR A 43 -0.55 -3.40 -1.31
N VAL A 44 -1.60 -2.88 -1.93
CA VAL A 44 -1.52 -1.58 -2.60
C VAL A 44 -1.13 -0.49 -1.62
N MET A 45 -1.72 -0.50 -0.43
CA MET A 45 -1.48 0.56 0.57
C MET A 45 -0.14 0.42 1.28
N THR A 46 0.45 -0.77 1.32
CA THR A 46 1.68 -0.99 2.07
C THR A 46 2.93 -1.11 1.20
N ALA A 47 2.77 -1.47 -0.06
CA ALA A 47 3.91 -1.78 -0.94
C ALA A 47 4.19 -0.71 -2.01
N THR A 48 3.41 0.37 -2.05
CA THR A 48 3.53 1.36 -3.12
C THR A 48 3.82 2.76 -2.57
N ASP A 49 4.35 3.61 -3.43
CA ASP A 49 4.64 5.01 -3.11
C ASP A 49 3.53 5.94 -3.58
N HIS A 50 2.82 5.55 -4.63
CA HIS A 50 1.75 6.34 -5.21
C HIS A 50 0.63 5.42 -5.65
N VAL A 51 -0.60 5.81 -5.37
CA VAL A 51 -1.80 5.00 -5.64
C VAL A 51 -2.75 5.78 -6.53
N VAL A 52 -3.32 5.09 -7.51
CA VAL A 52 -4.42 5.61 -8.34
C VAL A 52 -5.59 4.65 -8.15
N CYS A 53 -6.71 5.18 -7.67
CA CYS A 53 -7.92 4.40 -7.45
C CYS A 53 -8.87 4.58 -8.62
N LEU A 54 -9.34 3.47 -9.19
CA LEU A 54 -10.20 3.48 -10.36
C LEU A 54 -11.54 2.83 -10.06
N ASN A 55 -12.61 3.49 -10.52
CA ASN A 55 -13.97 2.95 -10.48
C ASN A 55 -14.73 3.53 -11.67
N GLY A 56 -14.37 3.07 -12.89
CA GLY A 56 -14.87 3.64 -14.12
C GLY A 56 -14.23 4.98 -14.47
N HIS A 57 -13.62 5.62 -13.49
CA HIS A 57 -12.88 6.88 -13.61
C HIS A 57 -11.86 6.94 -12.48
N VAL A 58 -10.95 7.89 -12.51
CA VAL A 58 -10.00 8.09 -11.42
C VAL A 58 -10.76 8.74 -10.26
N CYS A 59 -10.98 7.95 -9.19
CA CYS A 59 -11.68 8.43 -7.99
C CYS A 59 -10.77 9.33 -7.15
N CYS A 60 -9.52 8.92 -7.02
CA CYS A 60 -8.53 9.64 -6.23
C CYS A 60 -7.14 9.13 -6.57
N SER A 61 -6.13 9.90 -6.24
CA SER A 61 -4.75 9.49 -6.41
C SER A 61 -3.87 10.24 -5.41
N GLY A 62 -2.68 9.71 -5.17
CA GLY A 62 -1.73 10.30 -4.25
C GLY A 62 -0.93 9.24 -3.52
N THR A 63 -0.31 9.63 -2.41
CA THR A 63 0.35 8.66 -1.54
C THR A 63 -0.69 7.73 -0.93
N PRO A 64 -0.29 6.56 -0.41
CA PRO A 64 -1.25 5.69 0.27
C PRO A 64 -2.03 6.40 1.38
N MET A 65 -1.39 7.27 2.15
CA MET A 65 -2.08 8.01 3.22
C MET A 65 -3.10 8.99 2.65
N ASP A 66 -2.78 9.70 1.56
CA ASP A 66 -3.72 10.61 0.91
C ASP A 66 -4.97 9.87 0.43
N VAL A 67 -4.77 8.70 -0.21
CA VAL A 67 -5.87 7.88 -0.70
C VAL A 67 -6.70 7.34 0.45
N ALA A 68 -6.05 6.89 1.53
CA ALA A 68 -6.74 6.35 2.69
C ALA A 68 -7.68 7.35 3.34
N LYS A 69 -7.40 8.63 3.22
CA LYS A 69 -8.23 9.70 3.79
C LYS A 69 -9.32 10.19 2.85
N ASN A 70 -9.30 9.76 1.59
CA ASN A 70 -10.24 10.22 0.59
C ASN A 70 -11.62 9.61 0.83
N ASN A 71 -12.68 10.44 0.75
CA ASN A 71 -14.05 10.00 1.00
C ASN A 71 -14.56 9.01 -0.04
N GLU A 72 -14.20 9.18 -1.30
CA GLU A 72 -14.63 8.25 -2.35
C GLU A 72 -14.01 6.87 -2.13
N TYR A 73 -12.75 6.83 -1.75
CA TYR A 73 -12.07 5.58 -1.41
C TYR A 73 -12.77 4.88 -0.24
N LYS A 74 -13.08 5.63 0.83
CA LYS A 74 -13.76 5.08 2.00
C LYS A 74 -15.14 4.55 1.65
N THR A 75 -15.87 5.26 0.81
CA THR A 75 -17.19 4.84 0.36
C THR A 75 -17.10 3.57 -0.48
N LEU A 76 -16.14 3.52 -1.39
CA LEU A 76 -15.99 2.41 -2.33
C LEU A 76 -15.60 1.11 -1.62
N PHE A 77 -14.69 1.17 -0.65
CA PHE A 77 -14.15 -0.01 0.01
C PHE A 77 -14.68 -0.24 1.43
N GLY A 78 -15.39 0.73 1.99
CA GLY A 78 -16.12 0.59 3.25
C GLY A 78 -15.27 0.12 4.42
N GLU A 79 -15.72 -0.97 5.05
CA GLU A 79 -15.06 -1.50 6.24
C GLU A 79 -13.62 -1.94 5.97
N GLN A 80 -13.34 -2.46 4.79
CA GLN A 80 -12.01 -2.88 4.41
C GLN A 80 -11.03 -1.71 4.42
N ALA A 81 -11.45 -0.57 3.90
CA ALA A 81 -10.66 0.65 3.92
C ALA A 81 -10.38 1.12 5.34
N SER A 82 -11.40 1.05 6.19
CA SER A 82 -11.29 1.45 7.60
C SER A 82 -10.29 0.59 8.36
N GLN A 83 -10.33 -0.71 8.14
CA GLN A 83 -9.41 -1.64 8.78
C GLN A 83 -7.96 -1.39 8.37
N ILE A 84 -7.72 -1.15 7.10
CA ILE A 84 -6.38 -0.91 6.58
C ILE A 84 -5.83 0.41 7.11
N LEU A 85 -6.65 1.44 7.16
CA LEU A 85 -6.24 2.73 7.69
C LEU A 85 -5.85 2.62 9.16
N SER A 86 -6.62 1.87 9.94
CA SER A 86 -6.35 1.66 11.36
C SER A 86 -4.98 1.00 11.58
N VAL A 87 -4.68 -0.04 10.82
CA VAL A 87 -3.39 -0.72 10.90
C VAL A 87 -2.24 0.21 10.50
N TYR A 88 -2.44 0.97 9.45
CA TYR A 88 -1.43 1.90 8.95
C TYR A 88 -1.13 3.00 9.98
N GLU A 89 -2.15 3.58 10.57
CA GLU A 89 -1.99 4.63 11.58
C GLU A 89 -1.32 4.08 12.84
N HIS A 90 -1.69 2.88 13.25
CA HIS A 90 -1.08 2.24 14.41
C HIS A 90 0.41 2.03 14.21
N LYS A 91 0.81 1.56 13.05
CA LYS A 91 2.21 1.36 12.71
C LYS A 91 2.97 2.68 12.71
N HIS A 92 2.36 3.74 12.20
CA HIS A 92 2.95 5.06 12.16
C HIS A 92 3.15 5.63 13.57
N ASP A 93 2.14 5.48 14.41
CA ASP A 93 2.21 5.93 15.81
C ASP A 93 3.30 5.19 16.57
N HIS A 94 3.45 3.91 16.31
CA HIS A 94 4.47 3.11 16.94
C HIS A 94 5.88 3.62 16.62
N VAL A 95 6.11 4.02 15.41
CA VAL A 95 7.40 4.61 15.00
C VAL A 95 7.65 5.92 15.74
N HIS A 96 6.64 6.75 15.90
CA HIS A 96 6.75 8.00 16.66
C HIS A 96 7.06 7.74 18.13
N SER A 97 6.46 6.72 18.71
CA SER A 97 6.69 6.36 20.10
C SER A 97 8.14 5.98 20.36
N ASP A 98 8.77 5.35 19.43
CA ASP A 98 10.16 4.92 19.57
C ASP A 98 11.11 6.10 19.65
N GLU A 99 10.74 7.21 19.14
CA GLU A 99 11.55 8.42 19.22
C GLU A 99 11.45 9.10 20.57
N GLY A 100 10.41 8.94 21.27
CA GLY A 100 10.17 9.53 22.56
C GLY A 100 10.71 8.66 23.65
N ASN A 101 10.68 8.41 23.03
CA ASN A 101 10.44 7.92 23.71
C ASN A 101 10.02 7.52 24.12
N ILE A 102 10.05 7.34 24.22
CA ILE A 102 9.73 7.06 24.42
C ILE A 102 9.11 6.96 24.76
N LYS A 103 9.01 7.04 24.90
CA LYS A 103 8.43 7.00 25.25
C LYS A 103 7.71 6.93 25.56
N LYS A 104 7.67 7.03 25.50
CA LYS A 104 7.02 6.92 25.79
C LYS A 104 6.62 6.66 26.12
N ASN A 105 6.85 6.67 26.07
CA ASN A 105 6.61 6.35 26.46
C ASN A 105 6.55 6.16 26.90
#